data_aa907cb8d6cfa33cdcf5a575883a2efd
#
_entry.id   aa907cb8d6cfa33cdcf5a575883a2efd
#
_cell.length_a   1.000
_cell.length_b   1.000
_cell.length_c   1.000
_cell.angle_alpha   90.00
_cell.angle_beta   90.00
_cell.angle_gamma   90.00
#
_symmetry.space_group_name_H-M   'P 1'
#
loop_
_entity.id
_entity.type
_entity.pdbx_description
1 polymer ?
#
loop_
_entity_poly.entity_id
_entity_poly.type
_entity_poly.pdbx_seq_one_letter_code
_entity_poly.pdbx_strand_id
1 'polypeptide(L)'
;MQVYGEEGRRKVERHRQLRKGKGFATIERTTRVDLAEPEAGATVLLECMTNLAANEMFSGEGQEDAAGGREQGPGATETVIGSRILEDVERLYAKCRNLVIVTGEVASDGISYDESTESYIRLLQRVNCSLCQQAEEAYEVVYTIPVCLKKKPEEPAVGKESL
;
A
#
# COMPACT_ATOMS: atom_id res chain seq x y z
N MET A 1 -7.91 -6.10 6.53
CA MET A 1 -7.17 -6.18 7.83
C MET A 1 -7.71 -7.37 8.59
N GLN A 2 -6.90 -8.41 8.78
CA GLN A 2 -7.29 -9.50 9.68
C GLN A 2 -7.40 -8.92 11.09
N VAL A 3 -8.57 -9.10 11.71
CA VAL A 3 -8.89 -8.49 13.00
C VAL A 3 -8.55 -9.49 14.09
N TYR A 4 -7.33 -9.42 14.62
CA TYR A 4 -6.93 -10.21 15.77
C TYR A 4 -7.32 -9.48 17.06
N GLY A 5 -8.21 -10.11 17.85
CA GLY A 5 -8.60 -9.65 19.17
C GLY A 5 -9.53 -8.44 19.23
N GLU A 6 -9.81 -7.99 20.46
CA GLU A 6 -10.70 -6.83 20.73
C GLU A 6 -10.12 -5.50 20.25
N GLU A 7 -8.81 -5.34 20.34
CA GLU A 7 -8.13 -4.11 19.94
C GLU A 7 -8.22 -3.88 18.42
N GLY A 8 -8.07 -4.94 17.62
CA GLY A 8 -8.25 -4.87 16.19
C GLY A 8 -9.68 -4.48 15.80
N ARG A 9 -10.70 -5.03 16.49
CA ARG A 9 -12.10 -4.65 16.29
C ARG A 9 -12.35 -3.17 16.62
N ARG A 10 -11.78 -2.67 17.70
CA ARG A 10 -11.88 -1.25 18.09
C ARG A 10 -11.25 -0.34 17.07
N LYS A 11 -10.10 -0.71 16.47
CA LYS A 11 -9.47 0.05 15.39
C LYS A 11 -10.36 0.12 14.15
N VAL A 12 -10.91 -1.00 13.69
CA VAL A 12 -11.84 -1.05 12.55
C VAL A 12 -13.06 -0.17 12.80
N GLU A 13 -13.68 -0.29 13.97
CA GLU A 13 -14.86 0.51 14.31
C GLU A 13 -14.53 2.01 14.35
N ARG A 14 -13.40 2.39 14.95
CA ARG A 14 -12.92 3.78 14.93
C ARG A 14 -12.74 4.31 13.51
N HIS A 15 -12.15 3.53 12.60
CA HIS A 15 -11.99 3.92 11.21
C HIS A 15 -13.33 4.06 10.47
N ARG A 16 -14.30 3.18 10.75
CA ARG A 16 -15.67 3.30 10.23
C ARG A 16 -16.35 4.58 10.71
N GLN A 17 -16.23 4.91 11.98
CA GLN A 17 -16.77 6.15 12.56
C GLN A 17 -16.13 7.39 11.94
N LEU A 18 -14.81 7.42 11.76
CA LEU A 18 -14.10 8.53 11.15
C LEU A 18 -14.49 8.78 9.68
N ARG A 19 -14.93 7.75 8.97
CA ARG A 19 -15.38 7.83 7.58
C ARG A 19 -16.86 8.14 7.42
N LYS A 20 -17.65 7.95 8.50
CA LYS A 20 -19.10 8.18 8.48
C LYS A 20 -19.44 9.62 8.08
N GLY A 21 -20.33 9.78 7.12
CA GLY A 21 -20.76 11.08 6.61
C GLY A 21 -19.79 11.80 5.67
N LYS A 22 -18.65 11.18 5.32
CA LYS A 22 -17.65 11.76 4.41
C LYS A 22 -17.77 11.25 2.96
N GLY A 23 -18.80 10.49 2.63
CA GLY A 23 -19.04 10.00 1.28
C GLY A 23 -18.15 8.86 0.82
N PHE A 24 -17.45 8.17 1.76
CA PHE A 24 -16.64 6.99 1.41
C PHE A 24 -17.50 5.74 1.29
N ALA A 25 -17.38 5.03 0.17
CA ALA A 25 -17.71 3.62 0.07
C ALA A 25 -16.49 2.78 0.53
N THR A 26 -16.72 1.68 1.23
CA THR A 26 -15.64 0.84 1.74
C THR A 26 -15.65 -0.52 1.07
N ILE A 27 -14.52 -0.90 0.48
CA ILE A 27 -14.25 -2.25 -0.02
C ILE A 27 -13.21 -2.87 0.92
N GLU A 28 -13.56 -3.99 1.56
CA GLU A 28 -12.64 -4.67 2.48
C GLU A 28 -11.91 -5.79 1.74
N ARG A 29 -10.60 -5.65 1.62
CA ARG A 29 -9.68 -6.65 1.06
C ARG A 29 -8.47 -6.79 1.97
N THR A 30 -8.13 -8.01 2.34
CA THR A 30 -6.93 -8.30 3.16
C THR A 30 -5.73 -8.62 2.30
N THR A 31 -5.96 -9.23 1.12
CA THR A 31 -5.00 -9.61 0.09
C THR A 31 -5.60 -9.35 -1.28
N ARG A 32 -4.82 -9.50 -2.34
CA ARG A 32 -5.29 -9.44 -3.73
C ARG A 32 -6.13 -8.20 -3.99
N VAL A 33 -5.53 -7.02 -3.80
CA VAL A 33 -6.22 -5.72 -3.99
C VAL A 33 -6.66 -5.50 -5.44
N ASP A 34 -6.07 -6.21 -6.39
CA ASP A 34 -6.47 -6.24 -7.80
C ASP A 34 -7.92 -6.72 -8.00
N LEU A 35 -8.45 -7.52 -7.06
CA LEU A 35 -9.83 -8.00 -7.09
C LEU A 35 -10.84 -7.02 -6.48
N ALA A 36 -10.40 -5.85 -6.05
CA ALA A 36 -11.32 -4.78 -5.67
C ALA A 36 -11.98 -4.18 -6.92
N GLU A 37 -13.27 -3.89 -6.82
CA GLU A 37 -14.07 -3.31 -7.91
C GLU A 37 -14.61 -1.94 -7.46
N PRO A 38 -13.80 -0.87 -7.57
CA PRO A 38 -14.26 0.48 -7.29
C PRO A 38 -15.25 0.93 -8.38
N GLU A 39 -16.09 1.92 -8.05
CA GLU A 39 -16.93 2.57 -9.05
C GLU A 39 -16.08 3.21 -10.16
N ALA A 40 -16.57 3.17 -11.38
CA ALA A 40 -15.86 3.74 -12.52
C ALA A 40 -15.53 5.23 -12.29
N GLY A 41 -14.28 5.62 -12.44
CA GLY A 41 -13.81 6.98 -12.23
C GLY A 41 -13.68 7.40 -10.76
N ALA A 42 -13.79 6.47 -9.82
CA ALA A 42 -13.59 6.76 -8.41
C ALA A 42 -12.13 7.15 -8.09
N THR A 43 -11.96 7.93 -7.03
CA THR A 43 -10.67 8.05 -6.34
C THR A 43 -10.61 7.00 -5.25
N VAL A 44 -9.61 6.14 -5.28
CA VAL A 44 -9.40 5.07 -4.30
C VAL A 44 -8.35 5.48 -3.28
N LEU A 45 -8.66 5.29 -2.00
CA LEU A 45 -7.72 5.38 -0.90
C LEU A 45 -7.40 3.96 -0.41
N LEU A 46 -6.19 3.48 -0.68
CA LEU A 46 -5.67 2.22 -0.18
C LEU A 46 -5.05 2.42 1.21
N GLU A 47 -5.75 1.98 2.24
CA GLU A 47 -5.33 2.08 3.64
C GLU A 47 -5.25 0.67 4.25
N CYS A 48 -4.08 0.14 4.59
CA CYS A 48 -2.74 0.68 4.35
C CYS A 48 -1.85 -0.42 3.74
N MET A 49 -0.80 -0.02 3.03
CA MET A 49 0.17 -0.93 2.42
C MET A 49 0.89 -1.81 3.45
N THR A 50 1.15 -1.28 4.65
CA THR A 50 1.75 -2.01 5.77
C THR A 50 0.96 -3.29 6.12
N ASN A 51 -0.37 -3.17 6.26
CA ASN A 51 -1.22 -4.33 6.54
C ASN A 51 -1.34 -5.26 5.33
N LEU A 52 -1.41 -4.71 4.13
CA LEU A 52 -1.46 -5.51 2.91
C LEU A 52 -0.20 -6.38 2.77
N ALA A 53 0.99 -5.79 2.89
CA ALA A 53 2.25 -6.51 2.80
C ALA A 53 2.37 -7.62 3.87
N ALA A 54 1.94 -7.34 5.11
CA ALA A 54 1.90 -8.34 6.17
C ALA A 54 0.93 -9.50 5.85
N ASN A 55 -0.26 -9.19 5.36
CA ASN A 55 -1.23 -10.22 4.99
C ASN A 55 -0.73 -11.06 3.80
N GLU A 56 -0.20 -10.45 2.75
CA GLU A 56 0.36 -11.17 1.60
C GLU A 56 1.53 -12.08 1.98
N MET A 57 2.31 -11.70 3.01
CA MET A 57 3.44 -12.49 3.49
C MET A 57 3.02 -13.61 4.44
N PHE A 58 2.04 -13.38 5.33
CA PHE A 58 1.78 -14.28 6.46
C PHE A 58 0.43 -15.02 6.41
N SER A 59 -0.53 -14.62 5.52
CA SER A 59 -1.88 -15.23 5.52
C SER A 59 -1.97 -16.60 4.85
N GLY A 60 -0.93 -17.09 4.20
CA GLY A 60 -0.97 -18.37 3.48
C GLY A 60 -1.84 -18.39 2.21
N GLU A 61 -2.80 -17.48 2.07
CA GLU A 61 -3.69 -17.41 0.89
C GLU A 61 -2.97 -17.02 -0.42
N GLY A 62 -1.75 -16.44 -0.29
CA GLY A 62 -0.89 -16.12 -1.42
C GLY A 62 0.13 -17.20 -1.77
N GLN A 63 0.15 -18.31 -1.05
CA GLN A 63 1.11 -19.41 -1.30
C GLN A 63 0.58 -20.47 -2.29
N GLU A 64 -0.72 -20.52 -2.56
CA GLU A 64 -1.31 -21.56 -3.41
C GLU A 64 -0.94 -21.43 -4.90
N ASP A 65 -0.59 -20.25 -5.39
CA ASP A 65 -0.18 -20.04 -6.78
C ASP A 65 1.33 -20.20 -7.02
N ALA A 66 2.11 -20.40 -5.97
CA ALA A 66 3.56 -20.63 -6.03
C ALA A 66 3.93 -22.13 -6.17
N ALA A 67 3.04 -22.97 -6.72
CA ALA A 67 3.26 -24.39 -6.96
C ALA A 67 4.25 -24.64 -8.12
N GLY A 68 5.43 -24.06 -8.03
CA GLY A 68 6.62 -24.40 -8.80
C GLY A 68 7.74 -24.71 -7.83
N GLY A 69 7.77 -25.96 -7.34
CA GLY A 69 8.71 -26.44 -6.34
C GLY A 69 10.16 -26.03 -6.58
N ARG A 70 10.59 -25.01 -5.85
CA ARG A 70 11.99 -24.75 -5.50
C ARG A 70 11.99 -24.20 -4.08
N GLU A 71 12.80 -24.78 -3.21
CA GLU A 71 13.21 -24.19 -1.95
C GLU A 71 13.87 -22.85 -2.27
N GLN A 72 13.07 -21.78 -2.23
CA GLN A 72 13.57 -20.42 -2.41
C GLN A 72 14.01 -19.94 -1.03
N GLY A 73 15.25 -19.49 -0.92
CA GLY A 73 15.71 -18.84 0.30
C GLY A 73 14.88 -17.59 0.63
N PRO A 74 14.93 -17.08 1.87
CA PRO A 74 14.07 -16.00 2.37
C PRO A 74 13.97 -14.78 1.41
N GLY A 75 15.06 -14.34 0.84
CA GLY A 75 15.08 -13.18 -0.05
C GLY A 75 14.40 -13.37 -1.41
N ALA A 76 14.28 -14.61 -1.90
CA ALA A 76 13.56 -14.92 -3.14
C ALA A 76 12.04 -14.80 -2.92
N THR A 77 11.55 -15.23 -1.77
CA THR A 77 10.14 -15.11 -1.38
C THR A 77 9.72 -13.64 -1.27
N GLU A 78 10.52 -12.79 -0.63
CA GLU A 78 10.25 -11.33 -0.51
C GLU A 78 10.14 -10.66 -1.89
N THR A 79 11.04 -11.01 -2.82
CA THR A 79 11.02 -10.44 -4.17
C THR A 79 9.76 -10.84 -4.94
N VAL A 80 9.34 -12.09 -4.88
CA VAL A 80 8.14 -12.60 -5.55
C VAL A 80 6.89 -11.95 -4.97
N ILE A 81 6.76 -11.89 -3.64
CA ILE A 81 5.62 -11.26 -2.97
C ILE A 81 5.58 -9.76 -3.32
N GLY A 82 6.72 -9.07 -3.26
CA GLY A 82 6.79 -7.64 -3.58
C GLY A 82 6.37 -7.35 -5.02
N SER A 83 6.82 -8.14 -6.00
CA SER A 83 6.42 -8.00 -7.39
C SER A 83 4.92 -8.20 -7.57
N ARG A 84 4.33 -9.21 -6.93
CA ARG A 84 2.89 -9.48 -6.98
C ARG A 84 2.09 -8.32 -6.38
N ILE A 85 2.49 -7.79 -5.22
CA ILE A 85 1.83 -6.63 -4.61
C ILE A 85 1.83 -5.43 -5.57
N LEU A 86 2.97 -5.15 -6.22
CA LEU A 86 3.09 -4.04 -7.17
C LEU A 86 2.20 -4.25 -8.40
N GLU A 87 2.16 -5.44 -8.96
CA GLU A 87 1.26 -5.79 -10.06
C GLU A 87 -0.22 -5.64 -9.67
N ASP A 88 -0.60 -6.09 -8.48
CA ASP A 88 -1.97 -5.98 -7.98
C ASP A 88 -2.38 -4.50 -7.77
N VAL A 89 -1.45 -3.68 -7.28
CA VAL A 89 -1.66 -2.23 -7.15
C VAL A 89 -1.79 -1.57 -8.53
N GLU A 90 -0.99 -1.96 -9.51
CA GLU A 90 -1.09 -1.44 -10.89
C GLU A 90 -2.45 -1.80 -11.52
N ARG A 91 -2.91 -3.05 -11.34
CA ARG A 91 -4.23 -3.48 -11.80
C ARG A 91 -5.37 -2.74 -11.10
N LEU A 92 -5.25 -2.46 -9.82
CA LEU A 92 -6.20 -1.61 -9.08
C LEU A 92 -6.20 -0.18 -9.62
N TYR A 93 -5.02 0.40 -9.86
CA TYR A 93 -4.89 1.74 -10.43
C TYR A 93 -5.56 1.87 -11.79
N ALA A 94 -5.46 0.85 -12.64
CA ALA A 94 -6.11 0.83 -13.94
C ALA A 94 -7.65 0.88 -13.87
N LYS A 95 -8.25 0.57 -12.72
CA LYS A 95 -9.71 0.57 -12.49
C LYS A 95 -10.24 1.88 -11.88
N CYS A 96 -9.37 2.80 -11.49
CA CYS A 96 -9.77 4.04 -10.81
C CYS A 96 -9.19 5.28 -11.49
N ARG A 97 -9.74 6.44 -11.18
CA ARG A 97 -9.25 7.71 -11.71
C ARG A 97 -7.98 8.17 -11.00
N ASN A 98 -7.95 8.05 -9.68
CA ASN A 98 -6.81 8.38 -8.86
C ASN A 98 -6.65 7.30 -7.79
N LEU A 99 -5.40 6.99 -7.46
CA LEU A 99 -5.06 6.08 -6.37
C LEU A 99 -4.18 6.82 -5.36
N VAL A 100 -4.64 6.87 -4.12
CA VAL A 100 -3.87 7.38 -2.98
C VAL A 100 -3.51 6.19 -2.11
N ILE A 101 -2.22 6.01 -1.83
CA ILE A 101 -1.72 4.88 -1.02
C ILE A 101 -1.17 5.42 0.28
N VAL A 102 -1.65 4.87 1.40
CA VAL A 102 -1.11 5.14 2.73
C VAL A 102 -0.23 3.96 3.14
N THR A 103 0.97 4.25 3.59
CA THR A 103 1.92 3.26 4.11
C THR A 103 2.52 3.73 5.42
N GLY A 104 3.18 2.82 6.16
CA GLY A 104 3.93 3.13 7.36
C GLY A 104 5.42 3.01 7.13
N GLU A 105 6.20 3.78 7.90
CA GLU A 105 7.63 3.59 8.08
C GLU A 105 7.84 2.71 9.31
N VAL A 106 8.49 1.57 9.14
CA VAL A 106 8.67 0.56 10.21
C VAL A 106 10.14 0.20 10.46
N ALA A 107 11.07 0.85 9.76
CA ALA A 107 12.48 0.48 9.78
C ALA A 107 13.38 1.49 10.53
N SER A 108 12.81 2.60 11.01
CA SER A 108 13.61 3.73 11.53
C SER A 108 13.87 3.69 13.03
N ASP A 109 13.48 2.62 13.74
CA ASP A 109 13.62 2.54 15.20
C ASP A 109 15.00 2.04 15.67
N GLY A 110 15.82 1.52 14.76
CA GLY A 110 17.17 1.04 15.07
C GLY A 110 17.23 -0.26 15.89
N ILE A 111 16.10 -0.98 15.98
CA ILE A 111 16.00 -2.26 16.70
C ILE A 111 16.30 -3.40 15.74
N SER A 112 16.98 -4.44 16.22
CA SER A 112 17.13 -5.71 15.49
C SER A 112 15.97 -6.64 15.86
N TYR A 113 15.32 -7.16 14.83
CA TYR A 113 14.17 -8.05 14.97
C TYR A 113 14.54 -9.50 14.64
N ASP A 114 13.61 -10.42 14.85
CA ASP A 114 13.72 -11.79 14.35
C ASP A 114 13.70 -11.81 12.81
N GLU A 115 14.16 -12.94 12.22
CA GLU A 115 14.34 -13.06 10.77
C GLU A 115 13.05 -12.83 9.99
N SER A 116 11.88 -13.23 10.51
CA SER A 116 10.60 -13.08 9.84
C SER A 116 10.16 -11.61 9.81
N THR A 117 10.39 -10.90 10.89
CA THR A 117 10.13 -9.45 10.99
C THR A 117 11.08 -8.65 10.10
N GLU A 118 12.36 -8.99 10.09
CA GLU A 118 13.34 -8.37 9.18
C GLU A 118 12.97 -8.59 7.70
N SER A 119 12.51 -9.79 7.36
CA SER A 119 12.03 -10.13 6.03
C SER A 119 10.83 -9.27 5.61
N TYR A 120 9.87 -9.09 6.51
CA TYR A 120 8.73 -8.22 6.32
C TYR A 120 9.15 -6.75 6.14
N ILE A 121 10.07 -6.26 6.95
CA ILE A 121 10.59 -4.89 6.84
C ILE A 121 11.23 -4.68 5.46
N ARG A 122 12.09 -5.60 5.01
CA ARG A 122 12.72 -5.54 3.68
C ARG A 122 11.69 -5.57 2.54
N LEU A 123 10.67 -6.42 2.66
CA LEU A 123 9.56 -6.47 1.70
C LEU A 123 8.86 -5.11 1.61
N LEU A 124 8.43 -4.56 2.75
CA LEU A 124 7.69 -3.30 2.81
C LEU A 124 8.52 -2.13 2.29
N GLN A 125 9.81 -2.03 2.67
CA GLN A 125 10.71 -1.00 2.16
C GLN A 125 10.86 -1.06 0.64
N ARG A 126 11.04 -2.26 0.07
CA ARG A 126 11.14 -2.46 -1.37
C ARG A 126 9.87 -2.03 -2.10
N VAL A 127 8.71 -2.42 -1.59
CA VAL A 127 7.41 -2.01 -2.14
C VAL A 127 7.25 -0.49 -2.05
N ASN A 128 7.53 0.12 -0.90
CA ASN A 128 7.43 1.57 -0.69
C ASN A 128 8.35 2.34 -1.64
N CYS A 129 9.60 1.91 -1.81
CA CYS A 129 10.53 2.52 -2.77
C CYS A 129 10.01 2.45 -4.21
N SER A 130 9.50 1.31 -4.64
CA SER A 130 8.96 1.12 -5.99
C SER A 130 7.71 1.98 -6.21
N LEU A 131 6.80 2.03 -5.25
CA LEU A 131 5.60 2.87 -5.32
C LEU A 131 5.96 4.36 -5.37
N CYS A 132 6.92 4.81 -4.55
CA CYS A 132 7.39 6.19 -4.58
C CYS A 132 8.01 6.57 -5.94
N GLN A 133 8.75 5.64 -6.58
CA GLN A 133 9.30 5.87 -7.91
C GLN A 133 8.20 6.02 -8.98
N GLN A 134 7.12 5.26 -8.87
CA GLN A 134 6.00 5.28 -9.82
C GLN A 134 5.01 6.41 -9.56
N ALA A 135 4.84 6.82 -8.30
CA ALA A 135 3.90 7.87 -7.90
C ALA A 135 4.20 9.21 -8.59
N GLU A 136 3.18 9.99 -8.88
CA GLU A 136 3.32 11.37 -9.35
C GLU A 136 3.77 12.29 -8.21
N GLU A 137 3.27 12.03 -6.99
CA GLU A 137 3.61 12.76 -5.78
C GLU A 137 3.84 11.79 -4.63
N ALA A 138 4.79 12.11 -3.75
CA ALA A 138 5.05 11.35 -2.53
C ALA A 138 5.32 12.31 -1.37
N TYR A 139 4.72 11.98 -0.22
CA TYR A 139 4.83 12.78 1.00
C TYR A 139 5.14 11.88 2.19
N GLU A 140 6.04 12.35 3.04
CA GLU A 140 6.21 11.85 4.39
C GLU A 140 5.40 12.75 5.35
N VAL A 141 4.69 12.14 6.31
CA VAL A 141 3.89 12.90 7.28
C VAL A 141 4.57 12.81 8.65
N VAL A 142 5.21 13.90 9.06
CA VAL A 142 5.92 14.00 10.34
C VAL A 142 5.12 14.92 11.27
N TYR A 143 4.64 14.40 12.38
CA TYR A 143 3.81 15.16 13.33
C TYR A 143 2.67 15.95 12.66
N THR A 144 1.91 15.29 11.77
CA THR A 144 0.83 15.88 10.97
C THR A 144 1.26 16.88 9.89
N ILE A 145 2.54 17.15 9.72
CA ILE A 145 3.08 18.05 8.70
C ILE A 145 3.49 17.22 7.49
N PRO A 146 2.90 17.44 6.30
CA PRO A 146 3.32 16.75 5.09
C PRO A 146 4.65 17.33 4.58
N VAL A 147 5.66 16.49 4.45
CA VAL A 147 6.95 16.79 3.84
C VAL A 147 6.96 16.21 2.43
N CYS A 148 7.08 17.07 1.43
CA CYS A 148 7.10 16.64 0.03
C CYS A 148 8.43 15.94 -0.29
N LEU A 149 8.38 14.65 -0.65
CA LEU A 149 9.54 13.87 -1.10
C LEU A 149 9.65 13.86 -2.62
N LYS A 150 8.51 13.89 -3.32
CA LYS A 150 8.43 13.91 -4.77
C LYS A 150 7.19 14.69 -5.21
N LYS A 151 7.35 15.56 -6.20
CA LYS A 151 6.26 16.32 -6.82
C LYS A 151 6.37 16.21 -8.35
N LYS A 152 5.24 16.08 -9.01
CA LYS A 152 5.18 16.18 -10.47
C LYS A 152 5.75 17.54 -10.90
N PRO A 153 6.58 17.60 -11.94
CA PRO A 153 7.01 18.88 -12.49
C PRO A 153 5.78 19.71 -12.88
N GLU A 154 5.74 20.97 -12.45
CA GLU A 154 4.68 21.88 -12.88
C GLU A 154 4.81 22.04 -14.40
N GLU A 155 3.73 21.78 -15.16
CA GLU A 155 3.70 22.13 -16.57
C GLU A 155 3.93 23.64 -16.67
N PRO A 156 4.87 24.10 -17.50
CA PRO A 156 5.09 25.53 -17.67
C PRO A 156 3.75 26.14 -18.08
N ALA A 157 3.31 27.16 -17.34
CA ALA A 157 2.09 27.90 -17.65
C ALA A 157 2.20 28.35 -19.11
N VAL A 158 1.36 27.80 -19.98
CA VAL A 158 1.24 28.24 -21.36
C VAL A 158 0.87 29.72 -21.29
N GLY A 159 1.84 30.57 -21.62
CA GLY A 159 1.68 32.01 -21.60
C GLY A 159 0.44 32.36 -22.41
N LYS A 160 -0.52 33.01 -21.78
CA LYS A 160 -1.54 33.74 -22.51
C LYS A 160 -0.80 34.89 -23.18
N GLU A 161 -0.40 34.67 -24.44
CA GLU A 161 -0.07 35.81 -25.33
C GLU A 161 -1.28 36.71 -25.39
N SER A 162 -1.11 37.87 -24.77
CA SER A 162 -2.05 38.98 -24.92
C SER A 162 -2.02 39.47 -26.36
N LEU A 163 -3.15 39.38 -27.05
CA LEU A 163 -3.47 40.14 -28.22
C LEU A 163 -3.93 41.55 -27.86
#